data_9d84347227afe775c5af9387b62c16a4
#
_entry.id   9d84347227afe775c5af9387b62c16a4
#
_cell.length_a   1.000
_cell.length_b   1.000
_cell.length_c   1.000
_cell.angle_alpha   90.00
_cell.angle_beta   90.00
_cell.angle_gamma   90.00
#
_symmetry.space_group_name_H-M   'P 1'
#
loop_
_entity.id
_entity.type
_entity.pdbx_description
1 polymer ?
#
loop_
_entity_poly.entity_id
_entity_poly.type
_entity_poly.pdbx_seq_one_letter_code
_entity_poly.pdbx_strand_id
1 'polypeptide(L)'
;MKKLFLAAFAASQISFAYSQTADSTKSPLVNISGSADVYYKYNFNGNSTDNKTSFTNSQNSFELGMFSLKAEQSFQKGSIVADLGFGRRAAEFSYNDHPVDKGSMEMAIKQLYVSYQVLDKLKISMGSFATHIGYELVDAYQNRNYSMSYMFSNGPFFNTGLKADITINEHLTAMLGVFNPTDFKSASWSNSKYIGAQIGYSANTTPLKLYLNYLEGRDTAGVQNHQLDFVALYNVNDVIGFGYNGTISTYINTREKEATDNTAKWWGSALYMNIDFNKTLGVTLRGEYFDDADGLKTFAGIGGGHVMAGTVSLNYKVGNLTIIPEFRLDKASVNIFNKHDGAPVSTSPNVLVAATYHF
;
A
#
# COMPACT_ATOMS: atom_id res chain seq x y z
N MET A 1 20.94 11.62 -25.71
CA MET A 1 20.24 12.38 -24.67
C MET A 1 19.32 11.38 -23.96
N LYS A 2 19.82 10.77 -22.88
CA LYS A 2 19.10 9.76 -22.11
C LYS A 2 18.18 10.48 -21.12
N LYS A 3 16.88 10.55 -21.40
CA LYS A 3 15.90 11.01 -20.44
C LYS A 3 15.34 9.78 -19.71
N LEU A 4 15.66 9.69 -18.44
CA LEU A 4 15.12 8.72 -17.49
C LEU A 4 13.59 8.83 -17.44
N PHE A 5 12.89 7.75 -17.73
CA PHE A 5 11.51 7.58 -17.33
C PHE A 5 11.49 7.02 -15.90
N LEU A 6 11.18 7.88 -14.93
CA LEU A 6 10.85 7.46 -13.57
C LEU A 6 9.43 6.92 -13.58
N ALA A 7 9.27 5.59 -13.48
CA ALA A 7 8.07 5.05 -12.87
C ALA A 7 8.10 5.50 -11.41
N ALA A 8 7.14 6.35 -11.01
CA ALA A 8 7.03 6.86 -9.65
C ALA A 8 6.62 5.71 -8.73
N PHE A 9 7.60 5.10 -8.11
CA PHE A 9 7.40 4.21 -6.99
C PHE A 9 7.66 5.04 -5.73
N ALA A 10 6.64 5.27 -4.95
CA ALA A 10 6.79 5.91 -3.64
C ALA A 10 7.21 4.91 -2.56
N ALA A 11 8.22 4.09 -2.84
CA ALA A 11 9.16 3.78 -1.79
C ALA A 11 9.80 5.12 -1.44
N SER A 12 9.78 5.55 -0.19
CA SER A 12 10.32 6.81 0.30
C SER A 12 11.50 7.28 -0.55
N GLN A 13 11.21 8.11 -1.56
CA GLN A 13 12.24 8.68 -2.40
C GLN A 13 13.09 9.56 -1.49
N ILE A 14 14.24 9.07 -1.09
CA ILE A 14 15.28 9.89 -0.52
C ILE A 14 15.80 10.75 -1.65
N SER A 15 15.11 11.84 -1.94
CA SER A 15 15.63 12.89 -2.80
C SER A 15 16.70 13.62 -2.00
N PHE A 16 17.95 13.31 -2.26
CA PHE A 16 19.06 14.15 -1.82
C PHE A 16 18.98 15.48 -2.56
N ALA A 17 18.30 16.46 -1.98
CA ALA A 17 18.50 17.84 -2.36
C ALA A 17 19.91 18.23 -1.84
N TYR A 18 20.88 18.29 -2.72
CA TYR A 18 22.14 18.99 -2.42
C TYR A 18 21.81 20.41 -2.01
N SER A 19 22.17 20.77 -0.78
CA SER A 19 22.08 22.11 -0.26
C SER A 19 22.88 23.06 -1.15
N GLN A 20 22.20 23.78 -2.03
CA GLN A 20 22.70 25.05 -2.47
C GLN A 20 22.66 25.99 -1.28
N THR A 21 23.74 26.72 -1.03
CA THR A 21 23.82 27.80 -0.03
C THR A 21 22.62 28.73 -0.22
N ALA A 22 21.65 28.59 0.68
CA ALA A 22 20.41 29.34 0.59
C ALA A 22 20.70 30.81 0.92
N ASP A 23 20.42 31.68 -0.04
CA ASP A 23 20.23 33.10 0.20
C ASP A 23 19.14 33.26 1.28
N SER A 24 19.52 33.81 2.44
CA SER A 24 18.75 33.79 3.70
C SER A 24 17.46 34.61 3.69
N THR A 25 16.98 35.05 2.53
CA THR A 25 15.83 35.97 2.37
C THR A 25 14.61 35.33 1.68
N LYS A 26 14.69 34.11 1.15
CA LYS A 26 13.53 33.44 0.56
C LYS A 26 12.95 32.41 1.54
N SER A 27 11.69 32.61 1.92
CA SER A 27 10.92 31.57 2.63
C SER A 27 10.96 30.26 1.83
N PRO A 28 11.21 29.12 2.49
CA PRO A 28 11.23 27.84 1.79
C PRO A 28 9.87 27.60 1.11
N LEU A 29 9.90 27.26 -0.18
CA LEU A 29 8.68 27.01 -0.96
C LEU A 29 7.99 25.75 -0.44
N VAL A 30 6.69 25.84 -0.23
CA VAL A 30 5.83 24.68 -0.01
C VAL A 30 5.56 24.04 -1.38
N ASN A 31 5.90 22.77 -1.51
CA ASN A 31 5.56 21.97 -2.68
C ASN A 31 4.16 21.38 -2.49
N ILE A 32 3.24 21.69 -3.38
CA ILE A 32 1.87 21.16 -3.37
C ILE A 32 1.72 20.18 -4.54
N SER A 33 1.22 19.00 -4.24
CA SER A 33 0.84 17.98 -5.21
C SER A 33 -0.46 17.33 -4.81
N GLY A 34 -1.08 16.59 -5.69
CA GLY A 34 -2.32 15.92 -5.37
C GLY A 34 -2.75 14.94 -6.45
N SER A 35 -3.85 14.24 -6.16
CA SER A 35 -4.47 13.31 -7.09
C SER A 35 -5.97 13.23 -6.89
N ALA A 36 -6.65 12.72 -7.92
CA ALA A 36 -8.07 12.36 -7.84
C ALA A 36 -8.30 11.08 -8.63
N ASP A 37 -9.17 10.22 -8.15
CA ASP A 37 -9.60 9.04 -8.87
C ASP A 37 -11.10 8.79 -8.73
N VAL A 38 -11.67 8.27 -9.81
CA VAL A 38 -13.07 7.85 -9.91
C VAL A 38 -13.13 6.54 -10.66
N TYR A 39 -14.14 5.72 -10.40
CA TYR A 39 -14.29 4.45 -11.12
C TYR A 39 -15.74 4.04 -11.27
N TYR A 40 -15.99 3.14 -12.24
CA TYR A 40 -17.19 2.34 -12.37
C TYR A 40 -16.82 0.88 -12.30
N LYS A 41 -17.57 0.06 -11.56
CA LYS A 41 -17.36 -1.39 -11.45
C LYS A 41 -18.66 -2.15 -11.70
N TYR A 42 -18.52 -3.26 -12.42
CA TYR A 42 -19.58 -4.23 -12.61
C TYR A 42 -19.06 -5.64 -12.28
N ASN A 43 -19.64 -6.26 -11.27
CA ASN A 43 -19.40 -7.65 -10.91
C ASN A 43 -20.47 -8.53 -11.58
N PHE A 44 -20.02 -9.56 -12.32
CA PHE A 44 -20.93 -10.43 -13.06
C PHE A 44 -21.77 -11.34 -12.16
N ASN A 45 -21.41 -11.52 -10.90
CA ASN A 45 -22.27 -12.17 -9.91
C ASN A 45 -23.45 -11.29 -9.49
N GLY A 46 -23.41 -9.99 -9.78
CA GLY A 46 -24.50 -9.05 -9.50
C GLY A 46 -24.66 -8.68 -8.01
N ASN A 47 -23.68 -8.97 -7.15
CA ASN A 47 -23.72 -8.71 -5.72
C ASN A 47 -22.68 -7.65 -5.31
N SER A 48 -23.10 -6.63 -4.57
CA SER A 48 -22.23 -5.53 -4.13
C SER A 48 -21.29 -5.93 -2.98
N THR A 49 -21.63 -6.97 -2.22
CA THR A 49 -20.84 -7.45 -1.08
C THR A 49 -19.74 -8.45 -1.46
N ASP A 50 -19.61 -8.75 -2.75
CA ASP A 50 -18.70 -9.77 -3.26
C ASP A 50 -17.22 -9.34 -3.30
N ASN A 51 -16.92 -8.06 -3.10
CA ASN A 51 -15.54 -7.61 -3.12
C ASN A 51 -14.83 -8.03 -1.83
N LYS A 52 -13.71 -8.73 -1.96
CA LYS A 52 -12.88 -9.22 -0.84
C LYS A 52 -11.54 -8.48 -0.75
N THR A 53 -11.35 -7.44 -1.56
CA THR A 53 -10.18 -6.56 -1.53
C THR A 53 -10.60 -5.12 -1.28
N SER A 54 -9.67 -4.26 -0.88
CA SER A 54 -9.94 -2.87 -0.49
C SER A 54 -10.27 -1.97 -1.68
N PHE A 55 -10.98 -0.89 -1.43
CA PHE A 55 -11.17 0.31 -2.25
C PHE A 55 -12.07 0.19 -3.48
N THR A 56 -12.54 -1.00 -3.82
CA THR A 56 -13.43 -1.21 -4.99
C THR A 56 -14.73 -1.93 -4.62
N ASN A 57 -15.26 -1.61 -3.44
CA ASN A 57 -16.49 -2.21 -2.87
C ASN A 57 -17.75 -1.60 -3.49
N SER A 58 -18.03 -1.91 -4.77
CA SER A 58 -19.22 -1.40 -5.47
C SER A 58 -19.74 -2.39 -6.50
N GLN A 59 -20.98 -2.19 -6.92
CA GLN A 59 -21.66 -2.98 -7.94
C GLN A 59 -22.52 -2.09 -8.81
N ASN A 60 -22.29 -2.09 -10.13
CA ASN A 60 -23.05 -1.37 -11.12
C ASN A 60 -23.25 0.11 -10.74
N SER A 61 -22.15 0.76 -10.32
CA SER A 61 -22.17 2.11 -9.77
C SER A 61 -20.92 2.89 -10.15
N PHE A 62 -21.10 4.19 -10.39
CA PHE A 62 -20.01 5.16 -10.50
C PHE A 62 -19.64 5.64 -9.10
N GLU A 63 -18.36 5.59 -8.78
CA GLU A 63 -17.85 5.82 -7.44
C GLU A 63 -16.76 6.90 -7.43
N LEU A 64 -16.77 7.69 -6.37
CA LEU A 64 -15.65 8.56 -6.02
C LEU A 64 -14.63 7.72 -5.25
N GLY A 65 -13.42 7.58 -5.80
CA GLY A 65 -12.32 6.91 -5.13
C GLY A 65 -11.74 7.78 -4.01
N MET A 66 -10.78 8.63 -4.35
CA MET A 66 -10.14 9.55 -3.41
C MET A 66 -9.70 10.85 -4.12
N PHE A 67 -9.91 11.98 -3.48
CA PHE A 67 -9.15 13.20 -3.73
C PHE A 67 -8.04 13.30 -2.68
N SER A 68 -6.81 13.54 -3.12
CA SER A 68 -5.62 13.64 -2.28
C SER A 68 -4.94 14.99 -2.47
N LEU A 69 -4.52 15.60 -1.38
CA LEU A 69 -3.74 16.85 -1.38
C LEU A 69 -2.55 16.72 -0.46
N LYS A 70 -1.36 16.86 -1.00
CA LYS A 70 -0.10 16.72 -0.28
C LYS A 70 0.66 18.04 -0.29
N ALA A 71 1.09 18.50 0.88
CA ALA A 71 1.97 19.64 1.09
C ALA A 71 3.28 19.16 1.71
N GLU A 72 4.40 19.53 1.08
CA GLU A 72 5.75 19.21 1.56
C GLU A 72 6.57 20.47 1.65
N GLN A 73 7.28 20.63 2.75
CA GLN A 73 8.21 21.74 2.95
C GLN A 73 9.49 21.25 3.59
N SER A 74 10.64 21.64 3.01
CA SER A 74 11.95 21.41 3.59
C SER A 74 12.53 22.71 4.15
N PHE A 75 13.20 22.64 5.29
CA PHE A 75 13.84 23.77 5.95
C PHE A 75 15.16 23.30 6.59
N GLN A 76 16.27 23.92 6.23
CA GLN A 76 17.60 23.51 6.71
C GLN A 76 17.80 21.98 6.65
N LYS A 77 17.83 21.31 7.81
CA LYS A 77 17.96 19.84 7.95
C LYS A 77 16.61 19.16 8.22
N GLY A 78 15.51 19.90 8.25
CA GLY A 78 14.19 19.38 8.56
C GLY A 78 13.25 19.36 7.35
N SER A 79 12.18 18.60 7.46
CA SER A 79 11.06 18.63 6.53
C SER A 79 9.76 18.29 7.25
N ILE A 80 8.65 18.78 6.70
CA ILE A 80 7.30 18.41 7.10
C ILE A 80 6.53 17.92 5.89
N VAL A 81 5.73 16.89 6.08
CA VAL A 81 4.79 16.37 5.10
C VAL A 81 3.41 16.34 5.73
N ALA A 82 2.42 16.92 5.02
CA ALA A 82 1.01 16.78 5.31
C ALA A 82 0.31 16.26 4.05
N ASP A 83 -0.29 15.08 4.10
CA ASP A 83 -0.97 14.42 3.00
C ASP A 83 -2.39 14.06 3.45
N LEU A 84 -3.38 14.69 2.81
CA LEU A 84 -4.80 14.55 3.14
C LEU A 84 -5.50 13.77 2.04
N GLY A 85 -6.46 12.92 2.42
CA GLY A 85 -7.28 12.14 1.51
C GLY A 85 -8.77 12.28 1.87
N PHE A 86 -9.61 12.44 0.86
CA PHE A 86 -11.05 12.56 1.01
C PHE A 86 -11.74 11.62 0.01
N GLY A 87 -12.78 10.94 0.44
CA GLY A 87 -13.53 10.00 -0.37
C GLY A 87 -13.52 8.60 0.22
N ARG A 88 -14.12 7.65 -0.52
CA ARG A 88 -14.34 6.29 -0.03
C ARG A 88 -13.04 5.53 0.24
N ARG A 89 -12.05 5.66 -0.64
CA ARG A 89 -10.72 5.04 -0.46
C ARG A 89 -10.01 5.57 0.78
N ALA A 90 -10.10 6.88 1.06
CA ALA A 90 -9.53 7.48 2.27
C ALA A 90 -10.23 6.98 3.55
N ALA A 91 -11.56 6.83 3.52
CA ALA A 91 -12.31 6.27 4.64
C ALA A 91 -11.95 4.80 4.91
N GLU A 92 -11.83 3.98 3.86
CA GLU A 92 -11.39 2.59 3.99
C GLU A 92 -9.91 2.49 4.43
N PHE A 93 -9.05 3.40 4.01
CA PHE A 93 -7.66 3.48 4.47
C PHE A 93 -7.56 3.74 5.98
N SER A 94 -8.46 4.55 6.52
CA SER A 94 -8.50 4.95 7.92
C SER A 94 -9.52 4.15 8.74
N TYR A 95 -9.77 2.90 8.40
CA TYR A 95 -10.86 2.07 8.95
C TYR A 95 -10.80 1.85 10.47
N ASN A 96 -9.62 1.93 11.08
CA ASN A 96 -9.41 1.81 12.52
C ASN A 96 -9.46 3.16 13.27
N ASP A 97 -9.44 4.28 12.54
CA ASP A 97 -9.49 5.60 13.17
C ASP A 97 -10.94 5.99 13.44
N HIS A 98 -11.39 5.77 14.63
CA HIS A 98 -12.65 6.32 15.10
C HIS A 98 -12.43 7.75 15.57
N PRO A 99 -13.27 8.71 15.18
CA PRO A 99 -13.16 10.06 15.70
C PRO A 99 -13.28 10.03 17.22
N VAL A 100 -12.26 10.48 17.91
CA VAL A 100 -12.22 10.60 19.39
C VAL A 100 -13.33 11.56 19.85
N ASP A 101 -13.65 12.54 18.97
CA ASP A 101 -14.75 13.47 19.13
C ASP A 101 -15.55 13.61 17.84
N LYS A 102 -16.86 13.91 17.94
CA LYS A 102 -17.71 14.24 16.79
C LYS A 102 -17.13 15.47 16.08
N GLY A 103 -16.51 15.28 14.93
CA GLY A 103 -15.90 16.35 14.12
C GLY A 103 -14.38 16.24 13.96
N SER A 104 -13.72 15.25 14.55
CA SER A 104 -12.33 14.97 14.26
C SER A 104 -12.18 14.56 12.78
N MET A 105 -11.25 15.22 12.07
CA MET A 105 -10.91 14.93 10.69
C MET A 105 -9.64 14.05 10.56
N GLU A 106 -9.24 13.36 11.61
CA GLU A 106 -8.08 12.44 11.58
C GLU A 106 -8.19 11.41 10.47
N MET A 107 -9.41 10.96 10.14
CA MET A 107 -9.67 10.05 9.03
C MET A 107 -9.21 10.59 7.67
N ALA A 108 -9.15 11.92 7.50
CA ALA A 108 -8.66 12.53 6.26
C ALA A 108 -7.13 12.57 6.17
N ILE A 109 -6.41 12.34 7.27
CA ILE A 109 -4.95 12.37 7.29
C ILE A 109 -4.42 11.04 6.76
N LYS A 110 -3.81 11.04 5.57
CA LYS A 110 -3.08 9.89 5.05
C LYS A 110 -1.69 9.82 5.66
N GLN A 111 -0.97 10.95 5.64
CA GLN A 111 0.34 11.07 6.25
C GLN A 111 0.47 12.45 6.90
N LEU A 112 1.07 12.49 8.08
CA LEU A 112 1.48 13.71 8.75
C LEU A 112 2.71 13.41 9.58
N TYR A 113 3.87 13.89 9.16
CA TYR A 113 5.12 13.66 9.87
C TYR A 113 6.13 14.77 9.69
N VAL A 114 7.00 14.89 10.68
CA VAL A 114 8.17 15.78 10.66
C VAL A 114 9.41 14.92 10.60
N SER A 115 10.39 15.32 9.78
CA SER A 115 11.67 14.65 9.66
C SER A 115 12.83 15.59 9.95
N TYR A 116 13.92 15.02 10.45
CA TYR A 116 15.16 15.76 10.69
C TYR A 116 16.38 14.92 10.30
N GLN A 117 17.29 15.52 9.53
CA GLN A 117 18.55 14.91 9.13
C GLN A 117 19.57 15.10 10.27
N VAL A 118 19.70 14.07 11.12
CA VAL A 118 20.60 14.11 12.28
C VAL A 118 22.06 14.03 11.83
N LEU A 119 22.35 13.11 10.92
CA LEU A 119 23.66 12.92 10.28
C LEU A 119 23.42 12.82 8.76
N ASP A 120 24.46 12.98 7.95
CA ASP A 120 24.36 12.89 6.48
C ASP A 120 23.70 11.58 6.00
N LYS A 121 23.85 10.52 6.78
CA LYS A 121 23.31 9.19 6.47
C LYS A 121 22.18 8.73 7.40
N LEU A 122 21.70 9.59 8.29
CA LEU A 122 20.66 9.25 9.28
C LEU A 122 19.57 10.33 9.33
N LYS A 123 18.37 9.97 8.93
CA LYS A 123 17.17 10.78 9.04
C LYS A 123 16.20 10.15 10.04
N ILE A 124 15.71 10.95 10.97
CA ILE A 124 14.67 10.56 11.94
C ILE A 124 13.35 11.21 11.50
N SER A 125 12.27 10.46 11.52
CA SER A 125 10.92 10.94 11.22
C SER A 125 9.95 10.53 12.32
N MET A 126 9.05 11.43 12.71
CA MET A 126 8.01 11.19 13.70
C MET A 126 6.66 11.64 13.17
N GLY A 127 5.65 10.81 13.31
CA GLY A 127 4.28 11.05 12.86
C GLY A 127 3.65 9.83 12.23
N SER A 128 2.66 10.04 11.34
CA SER A 128 1.99 9.00 10.57
C SER A 128 2.50 9.00 9.13
N PHE A 129 2.90 7.85 8.62
CA PHE A 129 3.45 7.67 7.29
C PHE A 129 3.01 6.33 6.69
N ALA A 130 3.02 6.22 5.36
CA ALA A 130 2.68 5.00 4.66
C ALA A 130 3.50 3.80 5.17
N THR A 131 2.91 2.62 5.13
CA THR A 131 3.60 1.38 5.52
C THR A 131 4.86 1.15 4.68
N HIS A 132 5.80 0.39 5.23
CA HIS A 132 6.95 -0.14 4.51
C HIS A 132 6.71 -1.56 3.98
N ILE A 133 5.54 -2.13 4.24
CA ILE A 133 5.14 -3.48 3.84
C ILE A 133 4.39 -3.41 2.51
N GLY A 134 4.76 -4.29 1.56
CA GLY A 134 4.02 -4.49 0.32
C GLY A 134 4.51 -3.69 -0.88
N TYR A 135 3.96 -4.03 -2.04
CA TYR A 135 4.27 -3.48 -3.35
C TYR A 135 3.31 -2.36 -3.77
N GLU A 136 2.01 -2.53 -3.50
CA GLU A 136 0.96 -1.61 -3.92
C GLU A 136 0.84 -0.41 -2.98
N LEU A 137 0.30 0.70 -3.48
CA LEU A 137 0.19 1.98 -2.78
C LEU A 137 -1.26 2.42 -2.68
N VAL A 138 -1.58 3.22 -1.65
CA VAL A 138 -2.94 3.71 -1.43
C VAL A 138 -3.41 4.66 -2.53
N ASP A 139 -2.52 5.49 -3.07
CA ASP A 139 -2.87 6.42 -4.15
C ASP A 139 -2.98 5.69 -5.49
N ALA A 140 -4.17 5.70 -6.09
CA ALA A 140 -4.49 4.92 -7.27
C ALA A 140 -3.60 5.24 -8.48
N TYR A 141 -3.21 6.51 -8.66
CA TYR A 141 -2.36 6.93 -9.80
C TYR A 141 -0.95 6.32 -9.76
N GLN A 142 -0.51 5.83 -8.60
CA GLN A 142 0.80 5.20 -8.41
C GLN A 142 0.80 3.70 -8.73
N ASN A 143 -0.38 3.09 -8.84
CA ASN A 143 -0.57 1.69 -9.20
C ASN A 143 -0.93 1.57 -10.68
N ARG A 144 -0.53 0.46 -11.30
CA ARG A 144 -0.88 0.15 -12.69
C ARG A 144 -2.14 -0.71 -12.80
N ASN A 145 -2.46 -1.48 -11.75
CA ASN A 145 -3.77 -2.07 -11.54
C ASN A 145 -4.56 -1.15 -10.61
N TYR A 146 -5.84 -0.90 -10.91
CA TYR A 146 -6.67 -0.04 -10.06
C TYR A 146 -7.19 -0.79 -8.83
N SER A 147 -7.62 -2.06 -9.01
CA SER A 147 -8.00 -2.91 -7.89
C SER A 147 -6.79 -3.42 -7.13
N MET A 148 -6.93 -3.56 -5.81
CA MET A 148 -5.85 -3.98 -4.92
C MET A 148 -5.73 -5.51 -4.87
N SER A 149 -4.51 -6.00 -4.57
CA SER A 149 -4.27 -7.41 -4.26
C SER A 149 -4.86 -7.81 -2.91
N TYR A 150 -4.98 -9.11 -2.69
CA TYR A 150 -5.35 -9.66 -1.38
C TYR A 150 -4.28 -9.35 -0.32
N MET A 151 -2.98 -9.41 -0.69
CA MET A 151 -1.90 -9.09 0.24
C MET A 151 -1.96 -7.65 0.72
N PHE A 152 -2.16 -6.68 -0.18
CA PHE A 152 -2.33 -5.28 0.20
C PHE A 152 -3.54 -5.10 1.13
N SER A 153 -4.67 -5.72 0.77
CA SER A 153 -5.94 -5.55 1.51
C SER A 153 -5.94 -6.18 2.91
N ASN A 154 -5.05 -7.15 3.16
CA ASN A 154 -4.92 -7.84 4.44
C ASN A 154 -3.64 -7.47 5.21
N GLY A 155 -2.77 -6.64 4.61
CA GLY A 155 -1.58 -6.05 5.22
C GLY A 155 -1.85 -4.70 5.90
N PRO A 156 -0.83 -4.09 6.53
CA PRO A 156 -0.94 -2.76 7.13
C PRO A 156 -0.95 -1.68 6.05
N PHE A 157 -1.74 -0.62 6.25
CA PHE A 157 -1.81 0.54 5.35
C PHE A 157 -0.84 1.64 5.76
N PHE A 158 -0.71 1.91 7.05
CA PHE A 158 0.17 2.96 7.57
C PHE A 158 0.70 2.63 8.96
N ASN A 159 1.72 3.39 9.37
CA ASN A 159 2.30 3.32 10.70
C ASN A 159 2.37 4.71 11.30
N THR A 160 2.06 4.84 12.59
CA THR A 160 2.25 6.07 13.36
C THR A 160 3.28 5.84 14.45
N GLY A 161 4.35 6.63 14.45
CA GLY A 161 5.43 6.44 15.41
C GLY A 161 6.70 7.19 15.05
N LEU A 162 7.83 6.60 15.43
CA LEU A 162 9.18 7.10 15.17
C LEU A 162 9.92 6.11 14.27
N LYS A 163 10.60 6.61 13.24
CA LYS A 163 11.49 5.79 12.41
C LYS A 163 12.81 6.50 12.11
N ALA A 164 13.83 5.69 11.91
CA ALA A 164 15.15 6.07 11.46
C ALA A 164 15.39 5.49 10.06
N ASP A 165 15.60 6.36 9.07
CA ASP A 165 16.03 6.00 7.73
C ASP A 165 17.55 6.15 7.64
N ILE A 166 18.27 5.10 7.25
CA ILE A 166 19.72 4.99 7.25
C ILE A 166 20.22 4.72 5.83
N THR A 167 21.07 5.58 5.32
CA THR A 167 21.80 5.33 4.07
C THR A 167 23.11 4.63 4.40
N ILE A 168 23.22 3.34 4.10
CA ILE A 168 24.43 2.56 4.36
C ILE A 168 25.50 2.93 3.31
N ASN A 169 25.12 2.85 2.03
CA ASN A 169 25.94 3.27 0.88
C ASN A 169 25.02 3.64 -0.30
N GLU A 170 25.58 3.84 -1.50
CA GLU A 170 24.84 4.22 -2.70
C GLU A 170 23.80 3.18 -3.20
N HIS A 171 23.91 1.94 -2.73
CA HIS A 171 23.05 0.84 -3.13
C HIS A 171 22.15 0.32 -2.00
N LEU A 172 22.56 0.52 -0.75
CA LEU A 172 21.91 -0.09 0.42
C LEU A 172 21.36 0.98 1.35
N THR A 173 20.11 0.78 1.72
CA THR A 173 19.42 1.55 2.76
C THR A 173 18.86 0.61 3.83
N ALA A 174 18.68 1.12 5.04
CA ALA A 174 17.94 0.45 6.08
C ALA A 174 16.94 1.41 6.74
N MET A 175 15.87 0.86 7.30
CA MET A 175 14.94 1.58 8.16
C MET A 175 14.71 0.75 9.42
N LEU A 176 14.62 1.43 10.57
CA LEU A 176 14.18 0.88 11.84
C LEU A 176 13.12 1.81 12.43
N GLY A 177 12.06 1.25 12.99
CA GLY A 177 10.98 2.05 13.54
C GLY A 177 10.28 1.41 14.73
N VAL A 178 9.69 2.27 15.57
CA VAL A 178 8.78 1.88 16.66
C VAL A 178 7.46 2.61 16.43
N PHE A 179 6.38 1.84 16.38
CA PHE A 179 5.08 2.32 15.95
C PHE A 179 3.97 2.00 16.96
N ASN A 180 2.88 2.72 16.90
CA ASN A 180 1.60 2.28 17.45
C ASN A 180 1.19 0.93 16.82
N PRO A 181 0.19 0.21 17.33
CA PRO A 181 -0.45 -0.86 16.58
C PRO A 181 -0.81 -0.37 15.18
N THR A 182 -0.63 -1.25 14.19
CA THR A 182 -0.80 -0.92 12.76
C THR A 182 -2.19 -0.35 12.46
N ASP A 183 -2.24 0.61 11.55
CA ASP A 183 -3.46 1.27 11.10
C ASP A 183 -4.21 2.06 12.18
N PHE A 184 -3.48 2.53 13.22
CA PHE A 184 -3.99 3.48 14.21
C PHE A 184 -3.13 4.75 14.24
N LYS A 185 -3.76 5.90 14.00
CA LYS A 185 -3.10 7.22 14.15
C LYS A 185 -2.91 7.56 15.62
N SER A 186 -3.87 7.15 16.46
CA SER A 186 -3.82 7.32 17.91
C SER A 186 -4.09 5.97 18.58
N ALA A 187 -3.31 5.63 19.60
CA ALA A 187 -3.43 4.36 20.34
C ALA A 187 -3.13 4.53 21.83
N SER A 188 -3.66 5.60 22.46
CA SER A 188 -3.51 5.87 23.89
C SER A 188 -4.10 4.78 24.79
N TRP A 189 -5.01 3.98 24.25
CA TRP A 189 -5.64 2.84 24.91
C TRP A 189 -4.74 1.57 24.94
N SER A 190 -3.60 1.58 24.22
CA SER A 190 -2.70 0.41 24.11
C SER A 190 -1.29 0.75 24.57
N ASN A 191 -0.73 -0.09 25.43
CA ASN A 191 0.69 -0.07 25.79
C ASN A 191 1.58 -0.82 24.79
N SER A 192 0.97 -1.55 23.84
CA SER A 192 1.71 -2.30 22.82
C SER A 192 2.32 -1.38 21.79
N LYS A 193 3.52 -1.75 21.34
CA LYS A 193 4.19 -1.11 20.21
C LYS A 193 4.60 -2.16 19.20
N TYR A 194 4.64 -1.73 17.93
CA TYR A 194 5.17 -2.50 16.82
C TYR A 194 6.59 -2.06 16.50
N ILE A 195 7.42 -3.00 16.11
CA ILE A 195 8.77 -2.75 15.62
C ILE A 195 8.79 -3.07 14.13
N GLY A 196 9.27 -2.13 13.32
CA GLY A 196 9.43 -2.30 11.88
C GLY A 196 10.88 -2.19 11.47
N ALA A 197 11.25 -2.98 10.46
CA ALA A 197 12.55 -2.92 9.83
C ALA A 197 12.42 -3.10 8.32
N GLN A 198 13.31 -2.48 7.57
CA GLN A 198 13.44 -2.66 6.13
C GLN A 198 14.92 -2.62 5.74
N ILE A 199 15.30 -3.48 4.80
CA ILE A 199 16.55 -3.36 4.05
C ILE A 199 16.17 -3.17 2.59
N GLY A 200 16.66 -2.08 1.98
CA GLY A 200 16.46 -1.74 0.58
C GLY A 200 17.76 -1.84 -0.20
N TYR A 201 17.71 -2.45 -1.37
CA TYR A 201 18.78 -2.47 -2.36
C TYR A 201 18.30 -1.81 -3.66
N SER A 202 19.12 -0.91 -4.20
CA SER A 202 18.87 -0.27 -5.50
C SER A 202 20.19 -0.12 -6.25
N ALA A 203 20.32 -0.78 -7.39
CA ALA A 203 21.53 -0.69 -8.20
C ALA A 203 21.44 0.51 -9.16
N ASN A 204 22.52 1.29 -9.24
CA ASN A 204 22.60 2.41 -10.19
C ASN A 204 22.81 1.95 -11.65
N THR A 205 23.37 0.76 -11.82
CA THR A 205 23.74 0.19 -13.13
C THR A 205 22.74 -0.82 -13.68
N THR A 206 21.91 -1.40 -12.82
CA THR A 206 20.85 -2.33 -13.18
C THR A 206 19.51 -1.81 -12.67
N PRO A 207 18.44 -1.92 -13.45
CA PRO A 207 17.10 -1.45 -13.05
C PRO A 207 16.43 -2.43 -12.06
N LEU A 208 17.19 -2.88 -11.05
CA LEU A 208 16.75 -3.79 -9.99
C LEU A 208 16.60 -3.03 -8.67
N LYS A 209 15.44 -3.20 -8.02
CA LYS A 209 15.20 -2.76 -6.65
C LYS A 209 14.66 -3.93 -5.85
N LEU A 210 15.17 -4.13 -4.64
CA LEU A 210 14.76 -5.18 -3.72
C LEU A 210 14.48 -4.57 -2.35
N TYR A 211 13.43 -5.05 -1.68
CA TYR A 211 13.12 -4.66 -0.32
C TYR A 211 12.77 -5.91 0.49
N LEU A 212 13.42 -6.06 1.62
CA LEU A 212 13.06 -7.03 2.65
C LEU A 212 12.52 -6.27 3.84
N ASN A 213 11.29 -6.54 4.19
CA ASN A 213 10.52 -5.82 5.17
C ASN A 213 10.13 -6.74 6.33
N TYR A 214 10.17 -6.22 7.54
CA TYR A 214 9.73 -6.91 8.73
C TYR A 214 8.89 -6.00 9.60
N LEU A 215 7.84 -6.57 10.18
CA LEU A 215 6.97 -5.90 11.14
C LEU A 215 6.57 -6.89 12.24
N GLU A 216 6.75 -6.50 13.49
CA GLU A 216 6.38 -7.30 14.65
C GLU A 216 5.65 -6.44 15.67
N GLY A 217 4.65 -7.00 16.30
CA GLY A 217 3.98 -6.36 17.43
C GLY A 217 2.95 -7.26 18.07
N ARG A 218 2.34 -6.74 19.13
CA ARG A 218 1.30 -7.44 19.86
C ARG A 218 0.02 -6.62 19.83
N ASP A 219 -1.09 -7.25 19.50
CA ASP A 219 -2.39 -6.62 19.57
C ASP A 219 -2.90 -6.52 21.03
N THR A 220 -4.06 -5.91 21.22
CA THR A 220 -4.71 -5.75 22.54
C THR A 220 -5.24 -7.05 23.10
N ALA A 221 -5.52 -8.03 22.25
CA ALA A 221 -5.90 -9.37 22.68
C ALA A 221 -4.71 -10.21 23.16
N GLY A 222 -3.47 -9.68 23.03
CA GLY A 222 -2.23 -10.36 23.42
C GLY A 222 -1.69 -11.31 22.37
N VAL A 223 -2.26 -11.28 21.17
CA VAL A 223 -1.77 -12.06 20.03
C VAL A 223 -0.57 -11.34 19.43
N GLN A 224 0.56 -12.03 19.31
CA GLN A 224 1.77 -11.51 18.70
C GLN A 224 1.73 -11.77 17.19
N ASN A 225 1.95 -10.73 16.42
CA ASN A 225 2.03 -10.79 14.95
C ASN A 225 3.49 -10.62 14.52
N HIS A 226 3.94 -11.45 13.59
CA HIS A 226 5.20 -11.32 12.88
C HIS A 226 4.90 -11.34 11.39
N GLN A 227 5.27 -10.29 10.67
CA GLN A 227 5.11 -10.21 9.22
C GLN A 227 6.46 -10.02 8.54
N LEU A 228 6.76 -10.90 7.60
CA LEU A 228 7.90 -10.81 6.70
C LEU A 228 7.37 -10.57 5.29
N ASP A 229 7.93 -9.59 4.60
CA ASP A 229 7.51 -9.20 3.26
C ASP A 229 8.72 -8.97 2.37
N PHE A 230 8.64 -9.41 1.13
CA PHE A 230 9.68 -9.22 0.13
C PHE A 230 9.09 -8.60 -1.14
N VAL A 231 9.72 -7.53 -1.61
CA VAL A 231 9.37 -6.84 -2.86
C VAL A 231 10.58 -6.81 -3.78
N ALA A 232 10.36 -7.17 -5.03
CA ALA A 232 11.34 -7.04 -6.10
C ALA A 232 10.77 -6.31 -7.29
N LEU A 233 11.55 -5.41 -7.89
CA LEU A 233 11.23 -4.68 -9.10
C LEU A 233 12.39 -4.81 -10.07
N TYR A 234 12.09 -5.18 -11.29
CA TYR A 234 13.07 -5.33 -12.34
C TYR A 234 12.54 -4.84 -13.70
N ASN A 235 13.15 -3.82 -14.28
CA ASN A 235 12.84 -3.39 -15.62
C ASN A 235 13.84 -4.04 -16.58
N VAL A 236 13.37 -4.97 -17.39
CA VAL A 236 14.21 -5.63 -18.41
C VAL A 236 14.70 -4.61 -19.44
N ASN A 237 13.81 -3.70 -19.84
CA ASN A 237 14.05 -2.61 -20.77
C ASN A 237 12.98 -1.52 -20.61
N ASP A 238 12.91 -0.56 -21.53
CA ASP A 238 11.92 0.53 -21.52
C ASP A 238 10.48 0.05 -21.82
N VAL A 239 10.30 -1.20 -22.28
CA VAL A 239 9.00 -1.78 -22.64
C VAL A 239 8.51 -2.75 -21.59
N ILE A 240 9.37 -3.58 -21.01
CA ILE A 240 8.99 -4.69 -20.13
C ILE A 240 9.60 -4.50 -18.75
N GLY A 241 8.74 -4.51 -17.73
CA GLY A 241 9.10 -4.52 -16.33
C GLY A 241 8.36 -5.60 -15.55
N PHE A 242 8.97 -6.10 -14.50
CA PHE A 242 8.40 -7.06 -13.57
C PHE A 242 8.37 -6.48 -12.16
N GLY A 243 7.31 -6.83 -11.43
CA GLY A 243 7.19 -6.62 -9.99
C GLY A 243 6.85 -7.94 -9.32
N TYR A 244 7.36 -8.15 -8.13
CA TYR A 244 7.02 -9.28 -7.28
C TYR A 244 6.77 -8.80 -5.87
N ASN A 245 5.76 -9.35 -5.21
CA ASN A 245 5.53 -9.21 -3.78
C ASN A 245 5.20 -10.58 -3.20
N GLY A 246 5.90 -10.95 -2.14
CA GLY A 246 5.61 -12.13 -1.34
C GLY A 246 5.60 -11.75 0.14
N THR A 247 4.57 -12.16 0.87
CA THR A 247 4.43 -11.86 2.29
C THR A 247 3.91 -13.07 3.07
N ILE A 248 4.35 -13.20 4.31
CA ILE A 248 3.81 -14.13 5.29
C ILE A 248 3.60 -13.39 6.61
N SER A 249 2.45 -13.61 7.22
CA SER A 249 2.11 -13.04 8.52
C SER A 249 1.68 -14.16 9.47
N THR A 250 2.37 -14.27 10.59
CA THR A 250 2.17 -15.32 11.62
C THR A 250 1.64 -14.68 12.89
N TYR A 251 0.60 -15.27 13.46
CA TYR A 251 -0.07 -14.84 14.67
C TYR A 251 0.10 -15.90 15.75
N ILE A 252 0.63 -15.53 16.92
CA ILE A 252 0.89 -16.42 18.03
C ILE A 252 0.06 -15.96 19.22
N ASN A 253 -0.87 -16.81 19.67
CA ASN A 253 -1.68 -16.53 20.86
C ASN A 253 -0.86 -16.82 22.13
N THR A 254 -0.22 -15.80 22.68
CA THR A 254 0.65 -15.92 23.86
C THR A 254 -0.12 -16.10 25.19
N ARG A 255 -1.44 -16.00 25.19
CA ARG A 255 -2.26 -16.20 26.40
C ARG A 255 -2.63 -17.68 26.62
N GLU A 256 -2.71 -18.46 25.54
CA GLU A 256 -3.04 -19.89 25.59
C GLU A 256 -1.76 -20.74 25.64
N LYS A 257 -1.04 -20.68 26.75
CA LYS A 257 0.26 -21.37 26.90
C LYS A 257 0.19 -22.91 26.89
N GLU A 258 -1.00 -23.47 27.07
CA GLU A 258 -1.21 -24.92 27.15
C GLU A 258 -1.65 -25.57 25.82
N ALA A 259 -2.01 -24.76 24.79
CA ALA A 259 -2.34 -25.27 23.48
C ALA A 259 -1.07 -25.71 22.73
N THR A 260 -1.07 -26.90 22.20
CA THR A 260 0.06 -27.47 21.44
C THR A 260 0.25 -26.80 20.07
N ASP A 261 -0.76 -26.09 19.57
CA ASP A 261 -0.71 -25.31 18.34
C ASP A 261 -1.49 -24.02 18.54
N ASN A 262 -0.79 -22.95 18.92
CA ASN A 262 -1.33 -21.61 19.14
C ASN A 262 -0.91 -20.63 18.03
N THR A 263 -0.45 -21.14 16.90
CA THR A 263 0.07 -20.38 15.78
C THR A 263 -0.88 -20.47 14.60
N ALA A 264 -1.28 -19.31 14.08
CA ALA A 264 -2.06 -19.19 12.85
C ALA A 264 -1.34 -18.26 11.87
N LYS A 265 -1.52 -18.44 10.57
CA LYS A 265 -0.81 -17.67 9.54
C LYS A 265 -1.67 -17.44 8.30
N TRP A 266 -1.33 -16.41 7.58
CA TRP A 266 -1.70 -16.24 6.17
C TRP A 266 -0.44 -15.87 5.37
N TRP A 267 -0.47 -16.15 4.09
CA TRP A 267 0.61 -15.76 3.19
C TRP A 267 0.09 -15.48 1.79
N GLY A 268 0.87 -14.76 1.00
CA GLY A 268 0.50 -14.48 -0.37
C GLY A 268 1.71 -14.23 -1.25
N SER A 269 1.47 -14.34 -2.55
CA SER A 269 2.47 -14.09 -3.59
C SER A 269 1.78 -13.46 -4.80
N ALA A 270 2.32 -12.38 -5.33
CA ALA A 270 1.84 -11.73 -6.55
C ALA A 270 2.99 -11.39 -7.49
N LEU A 271 2.78 -11.70 -8.77
CA LEU A 271 3.66 -11.33 -9.86
C LEU A 271 2.96 -10.30 -10.75
N TYR A 272 3.67 -9.23 -11.06
CA TYR A 272 3.24 -8.14 -11.93
C TYR A 272 4.12 -8.13 -13.18
N MET A 273 3.50 -8.06 -14.36
CA MET A 273 4.19 -7.84 -15.62
C MET A 273 3.65 -6.57 -16.26
N ASN A 274 4.53 -5.62 -16.46
CA ASN A 274 4.24 -4.32 -17.05
C ASN A 274 4.78 -4.29 -18.48
N ILE A 275 3.94 -3.91 -19.43
CA ILE A 275 4.31 -3.81 -20.85
C ILE A 275 3.90 -2.41 -21.32
N ASP A 276 4.86 -1.55 -21.65
CA ASP A 276 4.62 -0.22 -22.20
C ASP A 276 4.87 -0.23 -23.71
N PHE A 277 3.81 -0.31 -24.52
CA PHE A 277 3.91 -0.28 -25.99
C PHE A 277 4.46 1.07 -26.50
N ASN A 278 4.11 2.13 -25.78
CA ASN A 278 4.61 3.48 -26.02
C ASN A 278 4.36 4.35 -24.76
N LYS A 279 4.64 5.66 -24.85
CA LYS A 279 4.45 6.61 -23.73
C LYS A 279 2.99 6.77 -23.27
N THR A 280 2.05 6.44 -24.15
CA THR A 280 0.61 6.66 -23.93
C THR A 280 -0.10 5.37 -23.53
N LEU A 281 0.35 4.23 -24.02
CA LEU A 281 -0.37 2.96 -23.88
C LEU A 281 0.53 1.87 -23.28
N GLY A 282 0.03 1.28 -22.19
CA GLY A 282 0.63 0.11 -21.56
C GLY A 282 -0.42 -0.87 -21.07
N VAL A 283 0.03 -2.09 -20.77
CA VAL A 283 -0.77 -3.15 -20.14
C VAL A 283 -0.04 -3.66 -18.93
N THR A 284 -0.79 -3.96 -17.88
CA THR A 284 -0.27 -4.64 -16.68
C THR A 284 -1.06 -5.90 -16.44
N LEU A 285 -0.34 -6.99 -16.25
CA LEU A 285 -0.87 -8.29 -15.82
C LEU A 285 -0.48 -8.49 -14.36
N ARG A 286 -1.43 -8.92 -13.52
CA ARG A 286 -1.16 -9.37 -12.15
C ARG A 286 -1.73 -10.76 -11.97
N GLY A 287 -0.91 -11.71 -11.55
CA GLY A 287 -1.31 -13.02 -11.06
C GLY A 287 -1.01 -13.08 -9.57
N GLU A 288 -1.96 -13.49 -8.73
CA GLU A 288 -1.81 -13.56 -7.29
C GLU A 288 -2.37 -14.87 -6.71
N TYR A 289 -1.73 -15.33 -5.65
CA TYR A 289 -2.18 -16.41 -4.79
C TYR A 289 -2.19 -15.89 -3.35
N PHE A 290 -3.28 -16.10 -2.64
CA PHE A 290 -3.45 -15.72 -1.25
C PHE A 290 -4.00 -16.91 -0.47
N ASP A 291 -3.27 -17.34 0.55
CA ASP A 291 -3.60 -18.45 1.43
C ASP A 291 -3.93 -17.95 2.83
N ASP A 292 -5.10 -18.27 3.29
CA ASP A 292 -5.62 -17.97 4.63
C ASP A 292 -6.29 -19.23 5.18
N ALA A 293 -5.57 -20.36 5.12
CA ALA A 293 -6.06 -21.67 5.55
C ALA A 293 -6.49 -21.67 7.04
N ASP A 294 -5.90 -20.79 7.83
CA ASP A 294 -6.25 -20.64 9.26
C ASP A 294 -7.43 -19.66 9.51
N GLY A 295 -8.00 -19.08 8.44
CA GLY A 295 -9.20 -18.23 8.53
C GLY A 295 -9.03 -16.94 9.32
N LEU A 296 -7.88 -16.29 9.20
CA LEU A 296 -7.54 -15.06 9.94
C LEU A 296 -8.07 -13.78 9.29
N LYS A 297 -8.25 -13.78 7.98
CA LYS A 297 -8.50 -12.60 7.15
C LYS A 297 -9.68 -12.79 6.20
N THR A 298 -9.41 -13.05 4.92
CA THR A 298 -10.45 -13.19 3.87
C THR A 298 -11.41 -14.33 4.14
N PHE A 299 -10.93 -15.39 4.79
CA PHE A 299 -11.70 -16.58 5.13
C PHE A 299 -12.11 -16.66 6.61
N ALA A 300 -12.06 -15.54 7.33
CA ALA A 300 -12.48 -15.48 8.73
C ALA A 300 -13.95 -15.92 8.88
N GLY A 301 -14.19 -16.83 9.83
CA GLY A 301 -15.53 -17.34 10.14
C GLY A 301 -16.05 -18.43 9.19
N ILE A 302 -15.28 -18.83 8.17
CA ILE A 302 -15.68 -19.89 7.21
C ILE A 302 -14.72 -21.08 7.15
N GLY A 303 -13.79 -21.17 8.12
CA GLY A 303 -12.92 -22.34 8.28
C GLY A 303 -11.66 -22.35 7.42
N GLY A 304 -11.28 -21.20 6.84
CA GLY A 304 -10.06 -21.05 6.06
C GLY A 304 -10.20 -21.41 4.58
N GLY A 305 -9.19 -21.05 3.80
CA GLY A 305 -9.13 -21.31 2.37
C GLY A 305 -8.05 -20.51 1.64
N HIS A 306 -8.10 -20.54 0.31
CA HIS A 306 -7.19 -19.76 -0.53
C HIS A 306 -7.90 -19.16 -1.73
N VAL A 307 -7.31 -18.11 -2.32
CA VAL A 307 -7.76 -17.46 -3.55
C VAL A 307 -6.62 -17.41 -4.56
N MET A 308 -6.93 -17.74 -5.82
CA MET A 308 -6.13 -17.38 -6.98
C MET A 308 -6.83 -16.24 -7.72
N ALA A 309 -6.11 -15.20 -8.08
CA ALA A 309 -6.70 -14.09 -8.83
C ALA A 309 -5.81 -13.68 -10.00
N GLY A 310 -6.46 -13.32 -11.09
CA GLY A 310 -5.83 -12.76 -12.29
C GLY A 310 -6.45 -11.40 -12.63
N THR A 311 -5.59 -10.43 -12.90
CA THR A 311 -6.02 -9.05 -13.26
C THR A 311 -5.26 -8.59 -14.50
N VAL A 312 -5.99 -8.02 -15.46
CA VAL A 312 -5.46 -7.36 -16.67
C VAL A 312 -5.93 -5.92 -16.67
N SER A 313 -5.02 -4.97 -16.70
CA SER A 313 -5.33 -3.53 -16.73
C SER A 313 -4.66 -2.88 -17.93
N LEU A 314 -5.44 -2.20 -18.76
CA LEU A 314 -4.93 -1.28 -19.77
C LEU A 314 -4.65 0.07 -19.13
N ASN A 315 -3.51 0.69 -19.41
CA ASN A 315 -3.15 2.01 -18.92
C ASN A 315 -3.05 2.98 -20.10
N TYR A 316 -4.08 3.80 -20.31
CA TYR A 316 -4.11 4.83 -21.35
C TYR A 316 -3.83 6.19 -20.74
N LYS A 317 -2.66 6.77 -21.05
CA LYS A 317 -2.12 8.00 -20.43
C LYS A 317 -2.30 9.19 -21.36
N VAL A 318 -2.90 10.27 -20.83
CA VAL A 318 -3.06 11.57 -21.52
C VAL A 318 -2.55 12.66 -20.57
N GLY A 319 -1.27 13.03 -20.71
CA GLY A 319 -0.62 13.89 -19.71
C GLY A 319 -0.61 13.22 -18.34
N ASN A 320 -1.19 13.89 -17.34
CA ASN A 320 -1.30 13.41 -15.98
C ASN A 320 -2.57 12.59 -15.70
N LEU A 321 -3.45 12.43 -16.69
CA LEU A 321 -4.63 11.57 -16.62
C LEU A 321 -4.28 10.17 -17.11
N THR A 322 -4.70 9.14 -16.37
CA THR A 322 -4.64 7.75 -16.81
C THR A 322 -6.03 7.14 -16.73
N ILE A 323 -6.49 6.56 -17.85
CA ILE A 323 -7.74 5.78 -17.91
C ILE A 323 -7.35 4.30 -17.86
N ILE A 324 -8.00 3.55 -16.96
CA ILE A 324 -7.65 2.17 -16.62
C ILE A 324 -8.88 1.27 -16.77
N PRO A 325 -9.21 0.76 -17.97
CA PRO A 325 -10.06 -0.42 -18.10
C PRO A 325 -9.35 -1.63 -17.51
N GLU A 326 -10.07 -2.37 -16.64
CA GLU A 326 -9.52 -3.53 -15.93
C GLU A 326 -10.52 -4.68 -15.93
N PHE A 327 -10.02 -5.89 -16.13
CA PHE A 327 -10.74 -7.14 -15.90
C PHE A 327 -10.04 -7.91 -14.80
N ARG A 328 -10.84 -8.46 -13.87
CA ARG A 328 -10.36 -9.27 -12.76
C ARG A 328 -11.22 -10.53 -12.63
N LEU A 329 -10.56 -11.65 -12.36
CA LEU A 329 -11.19 -12.92 -12.01
C LEU A 329 -10.57 -13.44 -10.71
N ASP A 330 -11.40 -13.62 -9.69
CA ASP A 330 -11.03 -14.29 -8.46
C ASP A 330 -11.61 -15.71 -8.42
N LYS A 331 -10.81 -16.68 -7.96
CA LYS A 331 -11.20 -18.08 -7.78
C LYS A 331 -10.78 -18.53 -6.38
N ALA A 332 -11.75 -18.73 -5.50
CA ALA A 332 -11.52 -19.25 -4.16
C ALA A 332 -11.65 -20.78 -4.11
N SER A 333 -11.03 -21.40 -3.11
CA SER A 333 -11.09 -22.83 -2.82
C SER A 333 -12.45 -23.26 -2.29
N VAL A 334 -13.16 -22.35 -1.65
CA VAL A 334 -14.53 -22.54 -1.12
C VAL A 334 -15.42 -21.37 -1.54
N ASN A 335 -16.73 -21.52 -1.36
CA ASN A 335 -17.69 -20.48 -1.74
C ASN A 335 -17.63 -19.30 -0.76
N ILE A 336 -17.01 -18.20 -1.16
CA ILE A 336 -16.92 -16.94 -0.38
C ILE A 336 -17.62 -15.77 -1.07
N PHE A 337 -18.04 -15.95 -2.30
CA PHE A 337 -18.77 -14.97 -3.08
C PHE A 337 -20.25 -15.37 -3.17
N ASN A 338 -21.11 -14.43 -3.53
CA ASN A 338 -22.53 -14.67 -3.66
C ASN A 338 -23.04 -14.10 -4.99
N LYS A 339 -23.95 -14.81 -5.64
CA LYS A 339 -24.73 -14.27 -6.74
C LYS A 339 -25.77 -13.25 -6.27
N HIS A 340 -26.43 -12.58 -7.21
CA HIS A 340 -27.52 -11.64 -6.93
C HIS A 340 -28.65 -12.27 -6.11
N ASP A 341 -28.97 -13.53 -6.36
CA ASP A 341 -30.00 -14.31 -5.64
C ASP A 341 -29.53 -14.87 -4.29
N GLY A 342 -28.29 -14.55 -3.88
CA GLY A 342 -27.67 -15.02 -2.64
C GLY A 342 -27.02 -16.41 -2.76
N ALA A 343 -27.06 -17.06 -3.92
CA ALA A 343 -26.43 -18.37 -4.11
C ALA A 343 -24.89 -18.27 -3.95
N PRO A 344 -24.28 -19.09 -3.07
CA PRO A 344 -22.84 -19.03 -2.81
C PRO A 344 -22.04 -19.60 -4.00
N VAL A 345 -20.97 -18.92 -4.38
CA VAL A 345 -20.08 -19.32 -5.48
C VAL A 345 -18.61 -19.10 -5.11
N SER A 346 -17.72 -19.81 -5.75
CA SER A 346 -16.26 -19.71 -5.53
C SER A 346 -15.54 -18.81 -6.52
N THR A 347 -16.25 -18.17 -7.46
CA THR A 347 -15.67 -17.28 -8.48
C THR A 347 -16.32 -15.91 -8.47
N SER A 348 -15.52 -14.86 -8.71
CA SER A 348 -16.00 -13.48 -8.82
C SER A 348 -15.33 -12.77 -10.01
N PRO A 349 -15.91 -12.88 -11.22
CA PRO A 349 -15.45 -12.12 -12.39
C PRO A 349 -16.01 -10.70 -12.33
N ASN A 350 -15.17 -9.71 -12.62
CA ASN A 350 -15.61 -8.31 -12.66
C ASN A 350 -14.85 -7.49 -13.70
N VAL A 351 -15.46 -6.42 -14.15
CA VAL A 351 -14.85 -5.37 -14.97
C VAL A 351 -14.92 -4.04 -14.23
N LEU A 352 -13.91 -3.22 -14.44
CA LEU A 352 -13.81 -1.90 -13.85
C LEU A 352 -13.24 -0.94 -14.90
N VAL A 353 -13.69 0.31 -14.88
CA VAL A 353 -13.04 1.41 -15.60
C VAL A 353 -12.77 2.51 -14.60
N ALA A 354 -11.51 2.87 -14.44
CA ALA A 354 -11.09 3.96 -13.57
C ALA A 354 -10.46 5.10 -14.38
N ALA A 355 -10.54 6.30 -13.82
CA ALA A 355 -9.76 7.46 -14.25
C ALA A 355 -9.00 7.99 -13.05
N THR A 356 -7.68 8.13 -13.17
CA THR A 356 -6.80 8.68 -12.15
C THR A 356 -6.09 9.90 -12.71
N TYR A 357 -6.02 10.97 -11.92
CA TYR A 357 -5.32 12.20 -12.28
C TYR A 357 -4.38 12.61 -11.15
N HIS A 358 -3.21 13.18 -11.49
CA HIS A 358 -2.28 13.74 -10.51
C HIS A 358 -1.68 15.06 -11.01
N PHE A 359 -1.24 15.93 -10.10
CA PHE A 359 -0.64 17.23 -10.39
C PHE A 359 0.48 17.58 -9.40
#